data_03d0c6a06c569a7271ef2ced8b33d6be
#
_entry.id   03d0c6a06c569a7271ef2ced8b33d6be
#
_cell.length_a   1.000
_cell.length_b   1.000
_cell.length_c   1.000
_cell.angle_alpha   90.00
_cell.angle_beta   90.00
_cell.angle_gamma   90.00
#
_symmetry.space_group_name_H-M   'P 1'
#
loop_
_entity.id
_entity.type
_entity.pdbx_description
1 polymer ?
#
loop_
_entity_poly.entity_id
_entity_poly.type
_entity_poly.pdbx_seq_one_letter_code
_entity_poly.pdbx_strand_id
1 'polypeptide(L)'
;IAPKISPDHKDSIYSIEAKYLPEDKITGLKRWLVNFSEELDLSEKIHLSANYYRVSDSKYFEEVDRTNTDTKTLKSSLKYSFTDKDENLSISLLTEDEQVVNAGTPNYTKAIEGSASKTINADSKMPIQLDLVSTRFAHDTVSKESGTRTHGNMGISRELNIQYPKVTPRASIAITN
;
A
#
# COMPACT_ATOMS: atom_id res chain seq x y z
N ILE A 1 13.24 18.91 -17.81
CA ILE A 1 12.12 18.94 -18.76
C ILE A 1 11.41 17.61 -18.63
N ALA A 2 10.29 17.57 -17.90
CA ALA A 2 9.48 16.37 -17.78
C ALA A 2 8.67 16.16 -19.08
N PRO A 3 8.66 14.94 -19.66
CA PRO A 3 7.82 14.67 -20.81
C PRO A 3 6.35 14.71 -20.41
N LYS A 4 5.58 15.59 -21.04
CA LYS A 4 4.13 15.55 -20.99
C LYS A 4 3.66 14.40 -21.88
N ILE A 5 3.35 13.27 -21.27
CA ILE A 5 2.54 12.25 -21.93
C ILE A 5 1.13 12.45 -21.39
N SER A 6 0.27 13.02 -22.22
CA SER A 6 -1.15 13.11 -21.94
C SER A 6 -1.86 12.00 -22.70
N PRO A 7 -2.37 10.97 -22.05
CA PRO A 7 -3.58 10.30 -22.51
C PRO A 7 -4.78 11.00 -21.87
N ASP A 8 -5.93 10.95 -22.51
CA ASP A 8 -7.22 11.53 -22.08
C ASP A 8 -7.80 10.90 -20.78
N HIS A 9 -6.97 10.58 -19.79
CA HIS A 9 -7.41 10.17 -18.45
C HIS A 9 -7.44 11.40 -17.55
N LYS A 10 -8.63 11.81 -17.18
CA LYS A 10 -8.93 13.07 -16.53
C LYS A 10 -8.32 13.28 -15.15
N ASP A 11 -7.83 12.24 -14.48
CA ASP A 11 -7.43 12.31 -13.06
C ASP A 11 -6.20 11.44 -12.73
N SER A 12 -5.09 11.62 -13.46
CA SER A 12 -3.81 11.04 -13.04
C SER A 12 -2.95 12.08 -12.30
N ILE A 13 -2.56 11.78 -11.09
CA ILE A 13 -1.58 12.56 -10.32
C ILE A 13 -0.28 11.79 -10.33
N TYR A 14 0.77 12.38 -10.86
CA TYR A 14 2.10 11.76 -10.83
C TYR A 14 3.16 12.74 -10.33
N SER A 15 4.15 12.21 -9.66
CA SER A 15 5.38 12.93 -9.34
C SER A 15 6.60 12.07 -9.67
N ILE A 16 7.65 12.69 -10.14
CA ILE A 16 8.93 12.03 -10.37
C ILE A 16 10.08 12.95 -9.95
N GLU A 17 10.97 12.40 -9.14
CA GLU A 17 12.25 12.98 -8.80
C GLU A 17 13.33 11.99 -9.16
N ALA A 18 14.33 12.42 -9.93
CA ALA A 18 15.49 11.60 -10.26
C ALA A 18 16.76 12.44 -10.11
N LYS A 19 17.70 11.90 -9.37
CA LYS A 19 19.05 12.49 -9.19
C LYS A 19 20.08 11.47 -9.65
N TYR A 20 21.12 11.91 -10.33
CA TYR A 20 22.20 11.06 -10.80
C TYR A 20 23.54 11.74 -10.65
N LEU A 21 24.46 11.11 -9.96
CA LEU A 21 25.85 11.48 -9.83
C LEU A 21 26.69 10.42 -10.54
N PRO A 22 27.27 10.73 -11.72
CA PRO A 22 27.95 9.74 -12.56
C PRO A 22 29.23 9.19 -11.94
N GLU A 23 29.88 9.98 -11.07
CA GLU A 23 31.08 9.58 -10.38
C GLU A 23 31.18 10.37 -9.05
N ASP A 24 31.12 9.65 -7.94
CA ASP A 24 31.39 10.21 -6.63
C ASP A 24 32.92 10.35 -6.49
N LYS A 25 33.40 11.57 -6.28
CA LYS A 25 34.85 11.88 -6.19
C LYS A 25 35.58 11.18 -5.04
N ILE A 26 34.83 10.74 -4.02
CA ILE A 26 35.38 10.09 -2.83
C ILE A 26 35.40 8.57 -3.01
N THR A 27 34.31 8.00 -3.52
CA THR A 27 34.12 6.54 -3.61
C THR A 27 34.30 5.99 -5.02
N GLY A 28 34.27 6.84 -6.07
CA GLY A 28 34.28 6.44 -7.48
C GLY A 28 32.98 5.75 -7.93
N LEU A 29 31.96 5.70 -7.07
CA LEU A 29 30.71 5.01 -7.36
C LEU A 29 29.72 5.90 -8.10
N LYS A 30 28.92 5.28 -8.94
CA LYS A 30 27.74 5.93 -9.54
C LYS A 30 26.64 5.95 -8.51
N ARG A 31 26.08 7.12 -8.25
CA ARG A 31 25.04 7.30 -7.24
C ARG A 31 23.78 7.85 -7.87
N TRP A 32 22.63 7.35 -7.43
CA TRP A 32 21.35 7.80 -7.96
C TRP A 32 20.26 7.71 -6.90
N LEU A 33 19.23 8.52 -7.11
CA LEU A 33 17.95 8.48 -6.41
C LEU A 33 16.85 8.51 -7.45
N VAL A 34 15.84 7.67 -7.27
CA VAL A 34 14.57 7.71 -7.99
C VAL A 34 13.45 7.70 -6.98
N ASN A 35 12.59 8.69 -7.05
CA ASN A 35 11.33 8.76 -6.32
C ASN A 35 10.22 9.02 -7.34
N PHE A 36 9.32 8.06 -7.47
CA PHE A 36 8.20 8.10 -8.40
C PHE A 36 6.92 7.75 -7.65
N SER A 37 5.89 8.53 -7.86
CA SER A 37 4.55 8.19 -7.39
C SER A 37 3.52 8.48 -8.46
N GLU A 38 2.52 7.63 -8.57
CA GLU A 38 1.42 7.77 -9.51
C GLU A 38 0.13 7.24 -8.88
N GLU A 39 -0.94 7.98 -9.08
CA GLU A 39 -2.31 7.56 -8.80
C GLU A 39 -3.12 7.69 -10.08
N LEU A 40 -3.78 6.62 -10.48
CA LEU A 40 -4.45 6.50 -11.76
C LEU A 40 -5.83 5.85 -11.59
N ASP A 41 -6.88 6.57 -11.95
CA ASP A 41 -8.22 6.02 -12.09
C ASP A 41 -8.41 5.46 -13.51
N LEU A 42 -8.32 4.13 -13.64
CA LEU A 42 -8.55 3.44 -14.92
C LEU A 42 -10.03 3.41 -15.31
N SER A 43 -10.90 3.48 -14.32
CA SER A 43 -12.36 3.63 -14.46
C SER A 43 -12.96 4.08 -13.13
N GLU A 44 -14.27 4.37 -13.10
CA GLU A 44 -15.00 4.68 -11.86
C GLU A 44 -14.90 3.59 -10.79
N LYS A 45 -14.53 2.36 -11.18
CA LYS A 45 -14.44 1.18 -10.30
C LYS A 45 -13.01 0.73 -10.05
N ILE A 46 -12.03 1.18 -10.85
CA ILE A 46 -10.66 0.66 -10.81
C ILE A 46 -9.68 1.80 -10.56
N HIS A 47 -8.95 1.67 -9.46
CA HIS A 47 -7.90 2.59 -9.06
C HIS A 47 -6.56 1.86 -8.92
N LEU A 48 -5.49 2.46 -9.45
CA LEU A 48 -4.11 2.00 -9.36
C LEU A 48 -3.28 3.07 -8.64
N SER A 49 -2.50 2.66 -7.65
CA SER A 49 -1.54 3.52 -6.96
C SER A 49 -0.16 2.86 -6.97
N ALA A 50 0.84 3.59 -7.43
CA ALA A 50 2.21 3.14 -7.48
C ALA A 50 3.12 4.14 -6.77
N ASN A 51 4.03 3.63 -5.95
CA ASN A 51 5.10 4.39 -5.32
C ASN A 51 6.40 3.59 -5.46
N TYR A 52 7.44 4.23 -5.99
CA TYR A 52 8.76 3.65 -6.12
C TYR A 52 9.79 4.63 -5.58
N TYR A 53 10.40 4.30 -4.44
CA TYR A 53 11.42 5.14 -3.81
C TYR A 53 12.66 4.32 -3.53
N ARG A 54 13.74 4.60 -4.27
CA ARG A 54 15.00 3.85 -4.23
C ARG A 54 16.20 4.78 -4.38
N VAL A 55 17.29 4.36 -3.78
CA VAL A 55 18.61 4.95 -3.93
C VAL A 55 19.64 3.91 -4.30
N SER A 56 20.78 4.34 -4.85
CA SER A 56 21.87 3.47 -5.30
C SER A 56 22.42 2.55 -4.21
N ASP A 57 22.48 3.04 -2.97
CA ASP A 57 23.10 2.35 -1.85
C ASP A 57 22.61 2.87 -0.50
N SER A 58 22.92 2.16 0.57
CA SER A 58 22.45 2.44 1.92
C SER A 58 23.00 3.73 2.54
N LYS A 59 24.09 4.29 2.03
CA LYS A 59 24.73 5.49 2.55
C LYS A 59 24.42 6.74 1.74
N TYR A 60 23.55 6.65 0.75
CA TYR A 60 23.25 7.74 -0.17
C TYR A 60 22.89 9.04 0.56
N PHE A 61 22.02 8.99 1.56
CA PHE A 61 21.58 10.18 2.29
C PHE A 61 22.66 10.74 3.24
N GLU A 62 23.51 9.90 3.80
CA GLU A 62 24.59 10.34 4.67
C GLU A 62 25.70 11.04 3.87
N GLU A 63 26.03 10.52 2.70
CA GLU A 63 27.20 10.94 1.94
C GLU A 63 26.89 11.92 0.80
N VAL A 64 25.71 11.83 0.17
CA VAL A 64 25.34 12.61 -1.03
C VAL A 64 24.30 13.67 -0.73
N ASP A 65 23.12 13.29 -0.30
CA ASP A 65 21.99 14.24 -0.15
C ASP A 65 22.04 15.00 1.17
N ARG A 66 22.44 14.39 2.26
CA ARG A 66 22.56 14.98 3.62
C ARG A 66 21.27 15.59 4.18
N THR A 67 20.13 15.44 3.50
CA THR A 67 18.85 16.03 3.90
C THR A 67 17.95 15.04 4.63
N ASN A 68 18.08 13.73 4.37
CA ASN A 68 17.23 12.67 4.90
C ASN A 68 18.02 11.67 5.76
N THR A 69 18.94 12.15 6.59
CA THR A 69 19.80 11.31 7.42
C THR A 69 19.05 10.48 8.46
N ASP A 70 17.86 10.93 8.87
CA ASP A 70 17.00 10.23 9.82
C ASP A 70 16.17 9.12 9.18
N THR A 71 16.05 9.11 7.84
CA THR A 71 15.35 8.06 7.11
C THR A 71 16.09 6.73 7.26
N LYS A 72 15.42 5.69 7.72
CA LYS A 72 16.02 4.36 7.91
C LYS A 72 15.60 3.38 6.83
N THR A 73 14.46 3.60 6.21
CA THR A 73 13.89 2.72 5.19
C THR A 73 13.18 3.52 4.10
N LEU A 74 13.27 3.05 2.87
CA LEU A 74 12.53 3.55 1.72
C LEU A 74 11.54 2.49 1.28
N LYS A 75 10.27 2.86 1.17
CA LYS A 75 9.20 1.94 0.78
C LYS A 75 8.80 2.15 -0.66
N SER A 76 8.64 1.04 -1.37
CA SER A 76 8.01 0.98 -2.68
C SER A 76 6.75 0.13 -2.58
N SER A 77 5.68 0.52 -3.27
CA SER A 77 4.42 -0.20 -3.24
C SER A 77 3.67 -0.07 -4.56
N LEU A 78 2.91 -1.11 -4.88
CA LEU A 78 1.94 -1.11 -5.98
C LEU A 78 0.61 -1.62 -5.43
N LYS A 79 -0.44 -0.83 -5.58
CA LYS A 79 -1.78 -1.18 -5.14
C LYS A 79 -2.75 -1.07 -6.31
N TYR A 80 -3.49 -2.15 -6.53
CA TYR A 80 -4.65 -2.20 -7.39
C TYR A 80 -5.91 -2.28 -6.53
N SER A 81 -6.92 -1.49 -6.82
CA SER A 81 -8.20 -1.50 -6.12
C SER A 81 -9.35 -1.53 -7.10
N PHE A 82 -10.31 -2.42 -6.84
CA PHE A 82 -11.59 -2.48 -7.53
C PHE A 82 -12.70 -2.21 -6.50
N THR A 83 -13.60 -1.29 -6.80
CA THR A 83 -14.74 -0.97 -5.93
C THR A 83 -16.01 -0.88 -6.77
N ASP A 84 -16.96 -1.74 -6.47
CA ASP A 84 -18.30 -1.70 -7.05
C ASP A 84 -19.30 -1.26 -5.97
N LYS A 85 -19.77 -0.01 -6.09
CA LYS A 85 -20.71 0.57 -5.12
C LYS A 85 -22.10 -0.06 -5.20
N ASP A 86 -22.53 -0.47 -6.38
CA ASP A 86 -23.84 -1.06 -6.59
C ASP A 86 -23.92 -2.46 -5.97
N GLU A 87 -22.82 -3.21 -6.07
CA GLU A 87 -22.69 -4.55 -5.48
C GLU A 87 -22.13 -4.51 -4.04
N ASN A 88 -21.78 -3.33 -3.52
CA ASN A 88 -21.11 -3.17 -2.23
C ASN A 88 -19.91 -4.10 -2.08
N LEU A 89 -19.08 -4.17 -3.13
CA LEU A 89 -17.93 -5.03 -3.25
C LEU A 89 -16.65 -4.20 -3.40
N SER A 90 -15.65 -4.51 -2.60
CA SER A 90 -14.29 -3.98 -2.75
C SER A 90 -13.28 -5.11 -2.78
N ILE A 91 -12.34 -5.04 -3.72
CA ILE A 91 -11.23 -5.99 -3.84
C ILE A 91 -9.95 -5.17 -3.97
N SER A 92 -8.88 -5.55 -3.28
CA SER A 92 -7.58 -4.94 -3.52
C SER A 92 -6.43 -5.95 -3.53
N LEU A 93 -5.39 -5.61 -4.28
CA LEU A 93 -4.10 -6.28 -4.27
C LEU A 93 -3.03 -5.23 -3.96
N LEU A 94 -2.14 -5.54 -3.04
CA LEU A 94 -1.02 -4.70 -2.62
C LEU A 94 0.26 -5.53 -2.63
N THR A 95 1.32 -4.96 -3.16
CA THR A 95 2.69 -5.44 -2.95
C THR A 95 3.54 -4.31 -2.38
N GLU A 96 4.41 -4.65 -1.44
CA GLU A 96 5.35 -3.70 -0.83
C GLU A 96 6.75 -4.28 -0.88
N ASP A 97 7.72 -3.38 -1.03
CA ASP A 97 9.14 -3.67 -0.93
C ASP A 97 9.83 -2.54 -0.17
N GLU A 98 10.91 -2.86 0.55
CA GLU A 98 11.61 -1.93 1.42
C GLU A 98 13.12 -1.98 1.15
N GLN A 99 13.74 -0.83 0.97
CA GLN A 99 15.19 -0.68 0.95
C GLN A 99 15.66 -0.08 2.26
N VAL A 100 16.59 -0.75 2.93
CA VAL A 100 17.23 -0.24 4.16
C VAL A 100 18.33 0.75 3.81
N VAL A 101 18.32 1.89 4.47
CA VAL A 101 19.30 2.96 4.33
C VAL A 101 19.76 3.49 5.70
N ASN A 102 20.82 4.25 5.75
CA ASN A 102 21.30 4.97 6.96
C ASN A 102 21.36 4.09 8.21
N ALA A 103 22.00 2.92 8.11
CA ALA A 103 22.10 1.93 9.20
C ALA A 103 20.74 1.53 9.83
N GLY A 104 19.70 1.52 9.03
CA GLY A 104 18.40 0.97 9.41
C GLY A 104 18.43 -0.55 9.56
N THR A 105 17.34 -1.11 10.04
CA THR A 105 17.13 -2.56 10.13
C THR A 105 15.98 -2.98 9.23
N PRO A 106 16.11 -4.10 8.49
CA PRO A 106 15.00 -4.61 7.69
C PRO A 106 13.78 -4.96 8.55
N ASN A 107 12.60 -4.70 8.00
CA ASN A 107 11.33 -5.11 8.59
C ASN A 107 10.68 -6.19 7.71
N TYR A 108 9.61 -6.79 8.22
CA TYR A 108 8.72 -7.59 7.39
C TYR A 108 7.94 -6.66 6.45
N THR A 109 7.96 -7.00 5.16
CA THR A 109 7.16 -6.33 4.14
C THR A 109 6.00 -7.22 3.69
N LYS A 110 4.96 -6.62 3.16
CA LYS A 110 3.85 -7.35 2.54
C LYS A 110 4.25 -7.68 1.09
N ALA A 111 4.91 -8.82 0.90
CA ALA A 111 5.28 -9.25 -0.46
C ALA A 111 4.06 -9.30 -1.38
N ILE A 112 2.92 -9.75 -0.86
CA ILE A 112 1.61 -9.63 -1.51
C ILE A 112 0.51 -9.68 -0.44
N GLU A 113 -0.48 -8.81 -0.57
CA GLU A 113 -1.71 -8.80 0.23
C GLU A 113 -2.91 -8.73 -0.70
N GLY A 114 -3.82 -9.69 -0.60
CA GLY A 114 -5.13 -9.65 -1.22
C GLY A 114 -6.19 -9.36 -0.18
N SER A 115 -7.10 -8.43 -0.46
CA SER A 115 -8.27 -8.20 0.38
C SER A 115 -9.56 -8.18 -0.44
N ALA A 116 -10.63 -8.66 0.17
CA ALA A 116 -11.99 -8.57 -0.36
C ALA A 116 -12.96 -8.22 0.76
N SER A 117 -13.87 -7.30 0.48
CA SER A 117 -14.95 -6.91 1.39
C SER A 117 -16.27 -6.85 0.62
N LYS A 118 -17.33 -7.44 1.17
CA LYS A 118 -18.66 -7.36 0.61
C LYS A 118 -19.71 -7.13 1.69
N THR A 119 -20.64 -6.22 1.42
CA THR A 119 -21.83 -6.04 2.26
C THR A 119 -23.03 -6.61 1.55
N ILE A 120 -23.65 -7.62 2.15
CA ILE A 120 -24.86 -8.28 1.66
C ILE A 120 -26.08 -7.61 2.30
N ASN A 121 -27.12 -7.36 1.54
CA ASN A 121 -28.34 -6.67 2.00
C ASN A 121 -28.05 -5.31 2.63
N ALA A 122 -27.20 -4.50 2.00
CA ALA A 122 -26.73 -3.21 2.53
C ALA A 122 -27.90 -2.27 2.90
N ASP A 123 -28.97 -2.28 2.11
CA ASP A 123 -30.16 -1.44 2.33
C ASP A 123 -31.14 -2.03 3.34
N SER A 124 -30.86 -3.20 3.89
CA SER A 124 -31.72 -3.86 4.88
C SER A 124 -31.45 -3.33 6.28
N LYS A 125 -32.41 -3.58 7.19
CA LYS A 125 -32.21 -3.29 8.63
C LYS A 125 -31.16 -4.20 9.28
N MET A 126 -30.67 -5.20 8.56
CA MET A 126 -29.67 -6.19 9.04
C MET A 126 -28.64 -6.47 7.94
N PRO A 127 -27.75 -5.53 7.58
CA PRO A 127 -26.69 -5.79 6.64
C PRO A 127 -25.68 -6.80 7.23
N ILE A 128 -25.14 -7.63 6.35
CA ILE A 128 -24.07 -8.59 6.68
C ILE A 128 -22.80 -8.12 5.98
N GLN A 129 -21.76 -7.85 6.75
CA GLN A 129 -20.45 -7.51 6.24
C GLN A 129 -19.55 -8.75 6.26
N LEU A 130 -18.88 -9.01 5.14
CA LEU A 130 -17.88 -10.06 4.98
C LEU A 130 -16.55 -9.41 4.58
N ASP A 131 -15.49 -9.69 5.32
CA ASP A 131 -14.15 -9.21 5.02
C ASP A 131 -13.19 -10.40 5.01
N LEU A 132 -12.30 -10.42 4.02
CA LEU A 132 -11.23 -11.40 3.88
C LEU A 132 -9.93 -10.67 3.55
N VAL A 133 -8.87 -10.98 4.27
CA VAL A 133 -7.52 -10.49 3.99
C VAL A 133 -6.56 -11.65 4.05
N SER A 134 -5.71 -11.78 3.03
CA SER A 134 -4.61 -12.74 3.02
C SER A 134 -3.32 -12.02 2.68
N THR A 135 -2.33 -12.10 3.57
CA THR A 135 -1.06 -11.39 3.44
C THR A 135 0.09 -12.39 3.50
N ARG A 136 0.96 -12.36 2.50
CA ARG A 136 2.26 -13.01 2.54
C ARG A 136 3.31 -12.01 2.98
N PHE A 137 3.98 -12.30 4.06
CA PHE A 137 5.09 -11.50 4.58
C PHE A 137 6.42 -12.06 4.08
N ALA A 138 7.32 -11.17 3.71
CA ALA A 138 8.71 -11.46 3.39
C ALA A 138 9.65 -10.61 4.25
N HIS A 139 10.86 -11.09 4.45
CA HIS A 139 11.92 -10.36 5.14
C HIS A 139 13.22 -10.50 4.34
N ASP A 140 13.95 -9.39 4.17
CA ASP A 140 15.20 -9.38 3.39
C ASP A 140 16.33 -10.19 4.00
N THR A 141 16.25 -10.52 5.28
CA THR A 141 17.26 -11.34 5.94
C THR A 141 16.95 -12.82 5.72
N VAL A 142 17.85 -13.53 5.06
CA VAL A 142 17.74 -14.98 4.71
C VAL A 142 17.45 -15.87 5.92
N SER A 143 17.80 -15.44 7.13
CA SER A 143 17.58 -16.21 8.37
C SER A 143 16.17 -16.05 8.97
N LYS A 144 15.34 -15.16 8.42
CA LYS A 144 13.97 -14.94 8.90
C LYS A 144 12.97 -15.59 7.96
N GLU A 145 12.03 -16.32 8.55
CA GLU A 145 11.01 -17.06 7.81
C GLU A 145 9.98 -16.12 7.19
N SER A 146 9.61 -16.40 5.96
CA SER A 146 8.42 -15.81 5.32
C SER A 146 7.18 -16.59 5.75
N GLY A 147 6.06 -15.92 5.89
CA GLY A 147 4.82 -16.54 6.31
C GLY A 147 3.59 -15.95 5.61
N THR A 148 2.51 -16.70 5.62
CA THR A 148 1.21 -16.22 5.15
C THR A 148 0.25 -16.16 6.33
N ARG A 149 -0.46 -15.04 6.45
CA ARG A 149 -1.56 -14.87 7.41
C ARG A 149 -2.84 -14.64 6.64
N THR A 150 -3.87 -15.37 6.97
CA THR A 150 -5.23 -15.16 6.45
C THR A 150 -6.15 -14.79 7.59
N HIS A 151 -6.93 -13.75 7.41
CA HIS A 151 -7.91 -13.26 8.37
C HIS A 151 -9.26 -13.09 7.67
N GLY A 152 -10.28 -13.71 8.22
CA GLY A 152 -11.68 -13.57 7.79
C GLY A 152 -12.52 -12.98 8.93
N ASN A 153 -13.39 -12.06 8.59
CA ASN A 153 -14.35 -11.46 9.52
C ASN A 153 -15.74 -11.46 8.91
N MET A 154 -16.74 -11.85 9.71
CA MET A 154 -18.15 -11.71 9.36
C MET A 154 -18.84 -10.88 10.44
N GLY A 155 -19.51 -9.82 10.05
CA GLY A 155 -20.24 -8.93 10.95
C GLY A 155 -21.70 -8.84 10.55
N ILE A 156 -22.58 -8.85 11.55
CA ILE A 156 -24.00 -8.55 11.38
C ILE A 156 -24.31 -7.35 12.28
N SER A 157 -24.98 -6.35 11.75
CA SER A 157 -25.42 -5.18 12.50
C SER A 157 -26.92 -5.00 12.31
N ARG A 158 -27.59 -4.44 13.32
CA ARG A 158 -29.00 -4.10 13.24
C ARG A 158 -29.21 -2.68 13.74
N GLU A 159 -29.89 -1.87 12.96
CA GLU A 159 -30.32 -0.56 13.42
C GLU A 159 -31.59 -0.73 14.30
N LEU A 160 -31.46 -0.39 15.60
CA LEU A 160 -32.58 -0.37 16.52
C LEU A 160 -33.13 1.05 16.56
N ASN A 161 -34.39 1.21 16.14
CA ASN A 161 -35.07 2.51 16.18
C ASN A 161 -35.57 2.78 17.62
N ILE A 162 -34.63 3.13 18.50
CA ILE A 162 -34.91 3.54 19.88
C ILE A 162 -34.85 5.06 19.91
N GLN A 163 -35.84 5.67 20.53
CA GLN A 163 -36.06 7.12 20.45
C GLN A 163 -34.86 7.95 20.96
N TYR A 164 -34.00 7.40 21.82
CA TYR A 164 -32.69 7.94 22.30
C TYR A 164 -32.07 6.95 23.30
N PRO A 165 -30.74 6.64 23.26
CA PRO A 165 -29.78 6.89 22.21
C PRO A 165 -29.91 5.89 21.04
N LYS A 166 -29.37 6.25 19.86
CA LYS A 166 -29.30 5.31 18.73
C LYS A 166 -28.33 4.18 19.08
N VAL A 167 -28.80 2.95 19.15
CA VAL A 167 -28.00 1.77 19.47
C VAL A 167 -27.88 0.90 18.24
N THR A 168 -26.65 0.59 17.83
CA THR A 168 -26.36 -0.33 16.71
C THR A 168 -25.55 -1.49 17.26
N PRO A 169 -26.19 -2.57 17.76
CA PRO A 169 -25.46 -3.75 18.19
C PRO A 169 -24.77 -4.39 16.99
N ARG A 170 -23.52 -4.80 17.18
CA ARG A 170 -22.70 -5.48 16.19
C ARG A 170 -22.18 -6.79 16.80
N ALA A 171 -22.39 -7.89 16.08
CA ALA A 171 -21.74 -9.16 16.36
C ALA A 171 -20.73 -9.45 15.23
N SER A 172 -19.53 -9.91 15.57
CA SER A 172 -18.52 -10.28 14.59
C SER A 172 -17.80 -11.55 15.01
N ILE A 173 -17.41 -12.35 14.03
CA ILE A 173 -16.55 -13.53 14.19
C ILE A 173 -15.33 -13.27 13.33
N ALA A 174 -14.13 -13.39 13.91
CA ALA A 174 -12.87 -13.27 13.21
C ALA A 174 -12.10 -14.59 13.32
N ILE A 175 -11.55 -15.06 12.19
CA ILE A 175 -10.70 -16.25 12.12
C ILE A 175 -9.34 -15.78 11.56
N THR A 176 -8.27 -16.12 12.29
CA THR A 176 -6.90 -15.83 11.84
C THR A 176 -6.12 -17.14 11.85
N ASN A 177 -5.41 -17.41 10.76
CA ASN A 177 -4.52 -18.56 10.62
C ASN A 177 -3.13 -18.06 10.24
#